data_9cfe35f512f1d48ae7bf7b6fce3ea4c6
#
_entry.id   9cfe35f512f1d48ae7bf7b6fce3ea4c6
#
_cell.length_a   1.000
_cell.length_b   1.000
_cell.length_c   1.000
_cell.angle_alpha   90.00
_cell.angle_beta   90.00
_cell.angle_gamma   90.00
#
_symmetry.space_group_name_H-M   'P 1'
#
loop_
_entity.id
_entity.type
_entity.pdbx_description
1 polymer ?
#
loop_
_entity_poly.entity_id
_entity_poly.type
_entity_poly.pdbx_seq_one_letter_code
_entity_poly.pdbx_strand_id
1 'polypeptide(L)'
;MTCILIFQSVHHVMKAEKALKERGVAVDLIPVPREISSDCGVALQVPSEASDLALCFIEEGGLSCVGCYQRSNGGRFERIR
;
A
#
# COMPACT_ATOMS: atom_id res chain seq x y z
N MET A 1 -8.37 3.97 -10.69
CA MET A 1 -7.06 3.37 -10.43
C MET A 1 -6.78 3.29 -8.95
N THR A 2 -6.03 2.28 -8.55
CA THR A 2 -5.65 2.11 -7.15
C THR A 2 -4.16 1.83 -7.05
N CYS A 3 -3.59 2.14 -5.89
CA CYS A 3 -2.19 1.83 -5.60
C CYS A 3 -2.12 0.74 -4.54
N ILE A 4 -1.20 -0.18 -4.74
CA ILE A 4 -0.98 -1.30 -3.82
C ILE A 4 0.36 -1.06 -3.14
N LEU A 5 0.34 -1.02 -1.81
CA LEU A 5 1.53 -0.78 -1.01
C LEU A 5 1.98 -2.09 -0.37
N ILE A 6 3.23 -2.46 -0.60
CA ILE A 6 3.80 -3.71 -0.10
C ILE A 6 4.77 -3.40 1.04
N PHE A 7 4.69 -4.17 2.11
CA PHE A 7 5.52 -3.99 3.29
C PHE A 7 6.29 -5.27 3.61
N GLN A 8 7.28 -5.16 4.49
CA GLN A 8 8.13 -6.29 4.86
C GLN A 8 7.40 -7.38 5.64
N SER A 9 6.41 -6.98 6.44
CA SER A 9 5.71 -7.93 7.29
C SER A 9 4.28 -7.49 7.52
N VAL A 10 3.45 -8.43 7.95
CA VAL A 10 2.06 -8.15 8.34
C VAL A 10 2.01 -7.07 9.42
N HIS A 11 2.97 -7.10 10.33
CA HIS A 11 3.03 -6.13 11.42
C HIS A 11 3.16 -4.69 10.88
N HIS A 12 4.01 -4.51 9.89
CA HIS A 12 4.17 -3.19 9.26
C HIS A 12 2.92 -2.78 8.48
N VAL A 13 2.27 -3.74 7.84
CA VAL A 13 1.01 -3.48 7.12
C VAL A 13 -0.05 -2.95 8.08
N MET A 14 -0.19 -3.59 9.23
CA MET A 14 -1.20 -3.19 10.21
C MET A 14 -0.91 -1.81 10.80
N LYS A 15 0.36 -1.51 11.07
CA LYS A 15 0.75 -0.19 11.55
C LYS A 15 0.45 0.90 10.53
N ALA A 16 0.76 0.62 9.27
CA ALA A 16 0.51 1.58 8.20
C ALA A 16 -0.98 1.80 8.00
N GLU A 17 -1.77 0.74 8.05
CA GLU A 17 -3.22 0.84 7.94
C GLU A 17 -3.79 1.76 9.02
N LYS A 18 -3.38 1.53 10.26
CA LYS A 18 -3.84 2.33 11.38
C LYS A 18 -3.46 3.80 11.21
N ALA A 19 -2.22 4.05 10.82
CA ALA A 19 -1.73 5.42 10.65
C ALA A 19 -2.51 6.16 9.56
N LEU A 20 -2.80 5.49 8.46
CA LEU A 20 -3.54 6.10 7.36
C LEU A 20 -5.00 6.36 7.73
N LYS A 21 -5.63 5.42 8.44
CA LYS A 21 -7.01 5.60 8.89
C LYS A 21 -7.13 6.77 9.85
N GLU A 22 -6.16 6.93 10.75
CA GLU A 22 -6.15 8.04 11.68
C GLU A 22 -6.02 9.40 10.98
N ARG A 23 -5.42 9.41 9.80
CA ARG A 23 -5.27 10.61 8.99
C ARG A 23 -6.40 10.82 7.98
N GLY A 24 -7.41 9.97 8.02
CA GLY A 24 -8.56 10.10 7.14
C GLY A 24 -8.33 9.60 5.72
N VAL A 25 -7.28 8.82 5.50
CA VAL A 25 -7.01 8.24 4.19
C VAL A 25 -7.78 6.95 4.02
N ALA A 26 -8.49 6.82 2.91
CA ALA A 26 -9.20 5.58 2.59
C ALA A 26 -8.17 4.50 2.28
N VAL A 27 -8.22 3.41 3.03
CA VAL A 27 -7.25 2.31 2.86
C VAL A 27 -7.96 0.99 3.11
N ASP A 28 -7.65 -0.01 2.28
CA ASP A 28 -8.18 -1.36 2.42
C ASP A 28 -7.04 -2.36 2.58
N LEU A 29 -7.26 -3.34 3.43
CA LEU A 29 -6.34 -4.45 3.59
C LEU A 29 -6.73 -5.54 2.61
N ILE A 30 -5.81 -5.94 1.74
CA ILE A 30 -6.09 -6.93 0.70
C ILE A 30 -5.01 -8.00 0.68
N PRO A 31 -5.31 -9.19 0.16
CA PRO A 31 -4.27 -10.18 -0.11
C PRO A 31 -3.33 -9.66 -1.18
N VAL A 32 -2.05 -9.97 -1.08
CA VAL A 32 -1.08 -9.57 -2.11
C VAL A 32 -1.45 -10.29 -3.41
N PRO A 33 -1.60 -9.53 -4.52
CA PRO A 33 -1.87 -10.17 -5.81
C PRO A 33 -0.74 -11.09 -6.24
N ARG A 34 -1.08 -12.13 -6.99
CA ARG A 34 -0.08 -13.11 -7.45
C ARG A 34 0.99 -12.49 -8.34
N GLU A 35 0.63 -11.46 -9.07
CA GLU A 35 1.55 -10.73 -9.95
C GLU A 35 2.61 -9.99 -9.15
N ILE A 36 2.32 -9.73 -7.87
CA ILE A 36 3.24 -9.05 -6.98
C ILE A 36 3.65 -10.04 -5.91
N SER A 37 4.91 -10.37 -5.88
CA SER A 37 5.44 -11.30 -4.90
C SER A 37 5.74 -10.56 -3.60
N SER A 38 5.34 -11.12 -2.46
CA SER A 38 5.62 -10.52 -1.17
C SER A 38 5.64 -11.60 -0.09
N ASP A 39 6.51 -11.43 0.89
CA ASP A 39 6.64 -12.36 2.00
C ASP A 39 5.53 -12.19 3.03
N CYS A 40 4.88 -11.05 3.08
CA CYS A 40 3.89 -10.79 4.13
C CYS A 40 2.49 -11.31 3.80
N GLY A 41 2.20 -11.58 2.56
CA GLY A 41 0.91 -12.13 2.15
C GLY A 41 -0.26 -11.16 2.12
N VAL A 42 -0.10 -9.96 2.68
CA VAL A 42 -1.13 -8.92 2.67
C VAL A 42 -0.53 -7.59 2.25
N ALA A 43 -1.38 -6.73 1.71
CA ALA A 43 -0.95 -5.41 1.24
C ALA A 43 -2.04 -4.39 1.54
N LEU A 44 -1.71 -3.12 1.37
CA LEU A 44 -2.68 -2.03 1.51
C LEU A 44 -3.04 -1.51 0.13
N GLN A 45 -4.31 -1.22 -0.05
CA GLN A 45 -4.82 -0.63 -1.27
C GLN A 45 -5.37 0.75 -0.96
N VAL A 46 -4.88 1.74 -1.69
CA VAL A 46 -5.36 3.13 -1.54
C VAL A 46 -5.74 3.67 -2.90
N PRO A 47 -6.65 4.67 -2.97
CA PRO A 47 -6.93 5.32 -4.24
C PRO A 47 -5.66 5.95 -4.82
N SER A 48 -5.52 5.90 -6.13
CA SER A 48 -4.35 6.44 -6.81
C SER A 48 -4.12 7.91 -6.46
N GLU A 49 -5.19 8.67 -6.34
CA GLU A 49 -5.14 10.09 -6.02
C GLU A 49 -4.62 10.36 -4.60
N ALA A 50 -4.71 9.37 -3.70
CA ALA A 50 -4.24 9.50 -2.33
C ALA A 50 -2.90 8.83 -2.11
N SER A 51 -2.29 8.24 -3.13
CA SER A 51 -1.07 7.46 -2.96
C SER A 51 0.11 8.28 -2.46
N ASP A 52 0.31 9.48 -2.99
CA ASP A 52 1.42 10.33 -2.54
C ASP A 52 1.26 10.75 -1.09
N LEU A 53 0.04 11.10 -0.71
CA LEU A 53 -0.28 11.46 0.66
C LEU A 53 -0.09 10.28 1.60
N ALA A 54 -0.54 9.10 1.18
CA ALA A 54 -0.39 7.89 1.96
C ALA A 54 1.09 7.57 2.19
N LEU A 55 1.91 7.66 1.16
CA LEU A 55 3.33 7.40 1.30
C LEU A 55 4.00 8.41 2.23
N CYS A 56 3.59 9.67 2.15
CA CYS A 56 4.11 10.70 3.03
C CYS A 56 3.81 10.38 4.50
N PHE A 57 2.58 9.99 4.81
CA PHE A 57 2.19 9.64 6.18
C PHE A 57 2.91 8.39 6.67
N ILE A 58 3.15 7.43 5.81
CA ILE A 58 3.88 6.21 6.15
C ILE A 58 5.32 6.57 6.53
N GLU A 59 5.97 7.42 5.77
CA GLU A 59 7.32 7.86 6.06
C GLU A 59 7.41 8.66 7.35
N GLU A 60 6.43 9.50 7.62
CA GLU A 60 6.36 10.26 8.86
C GLU A 60 6.27 9.34 10.07
N GLY A 61 5.59 8.21 9.92
CA GLY A 61 5.47 7.22 10.99
C GLY A 61 6.67 6.34 11.18
N GLY A 62 7.74 6.56 10.42
CA GLY A 62 8.95 5.74 10.51
C GLY A 62 8.83 4.42 9.79
N LEU A 63 7.81 4.24 8.97
CA LEU A 63 7.61 3.05 8.18
C LEU A 63 8.01 3.33 6.74
N SER A 64 8.41 2.31 6.01
CA SER A 64 8.63 2.44 4.58
C SER A 64 8.08 1.24 3.86
N CYS A 65 7.48 1.47 2.71
CA CYS A 65 6.98 0.37 1.91
C CYS A 65 8.13 -0.21 1.08
N VAL A 66 8.08 -1.51 0.89
CA VAL A 66 9.07 -2.24 0.11
C VAL A 66 8.83 -2.00 -1.38
N GLY A 67 7.58 -1.81 -1.76
CA GLY A 67 7.23 -1.52 -3.13
C GLY A 67 5.87 -0.86 -3.21
N CYS A 68 5.67 -0.08 -4.26
CA CYS A 68 4.39 0.55 -4.53
C CYS A 68 4.02 0.24 -5.98
N TYR A 69 2.83 -0.31 -6.18
CA TYR A 69 2.36 -0.70 -7.50
C TYR A 69 1.06 0.02 -7.81
N GLN A 70 0.90 0.38 -9.07
CA GLN A 70 -0.34 0.97 -9.55
C GLN A 70 -1.11 -0.06 -10.36
N ARG A 71 -2.38 -0.21 -10.01
CA ARG A 71 -3.27 -1.12 -10.74
C ARG A 71 -4.07 -0.32 -11.75
N SER A 72 -3.93 -0.66 -13.01
CA SER A 72 -4.67 -0.01 -14.08
C SER A 72 -6.04 -0.68 -14.28
N ASN A 73 -6.89 -0.05 -15.11
CA ASN A 73 -8.22 -0.57 -15.41
C ASN A 73 -8.20 -1.95 -16.06
N GLY A 74 -7.11 -2.31 -16.69
CA GLY A 74 -6.95 -3.63 -17.30
C GLY A 74 -6.48 -4.71 -16.33
N GLY A 75 -6.33 -4.37 -15.05
CA GLY A 75 -5.85 -5.31 -14.05
C GLY A 75 -4.34 -5.49 -14.03
N ARG A 76 -3.63 -4.69 -14.80
CA ARG A 76 -2.17 -4.74 -14.81
C ARG A 76 -1.59 -3.98 -13.62
N PHE A 77 -0.48 -4.50 -13.12
CA PHE A 77 0.26 -3.85 -12.04
C PHE A 77 1.55 -3.28 -12.59
N GLU A 78 1.80 -2.01 -12.29
CA GLU A 78 3.04 -1.34 -12.65
C GLU A 78 3.74 -0.89 -11.38
N ARG A 79 5.01 -1.22 -11.25
CA ARG A 79 5.78 -0.75 -10.11
C ARG A 79 6.16 0.70 -10.31
N ILE A 80 5.79 1.54 -9.36
CA ILE A 80 6.11 2.97 -9.42
C ILE A 80 7.16 3.37 -8.38
N ARG A 81 7.47 2.47 -7.46
CA ARG A 81 8.55 2.69 -6.48
C ARG A 81 9.17 1.40 -6.01
#